data_bf17b81cfaf50900850b9f1e2b25d492
#
_entry.id   bf17b81cfaf50900850b9f1e2b25d492
#
_cell.length_a   1.000
_cell.length_b   1.000
_cell.length_c   1.000
_cell.angle_alpha   90.00
_cell.angle_beta   90.00
_cell.angle_gamma   90.00
#
_symmetry.space_group_name_H-M   'P 1'
#
loop_
_entity.id
_entity.type
_entity.pdbx_description
1 polymer ?
#
loop_
_entity_poly.entity_id
_entity_poly.type
_entity_poly.pdbx_seq_one_letter_code
_entity_poly.pdbx_strand_id
1 'polypeptide(L)' 'MKVFVGNHLRLEGRNRHGKNRIRENGDMWEVITVDGGESSVLPTKVCAVPLSGSGNWRWIDLVDDRDMVIVEHIE' A
#
# COMPACT_ATOMS: atom_id res chain seq x y z
N MET A 1 -5.92 -11.77 0.17
CA MET A 1 -5.49 -11.01 -1.02
C MET A 1 -4.03 -11.36 -1.31
N LYS A 2 -3.76 -11.75 -2.53
CA LYS A 2 -2.37 -12.01 -2.96
C LYS A 2 -1.83 -10.74 -3.63
N VAL A 3 -0.78 -10.18 -3.04
CA VAL A 3 -0.15 -8.97 -3.53
C VAL A 3 1.32 -9.27 -3.81
N PHE A 4 1.80 -8.86 -4.97
CA PHE A 4 3.16 -9.11 -5.41
C PHE A 4 3.90 -7.79 -5.65
N VAL A 5 5.22 -7.85 -5.57
CA VAL A 5 6.06 -6.71 -5.93
C VAL A 5 5.74 -6.29 -7.37
N GLY A 6 5.55 -4.99 -7.56
CA GLY A 6 5.16 -4.41 -8.85
C GLY A 6 3.68 -4.19 -9.00
N ASN A 7 2.85 -4.78 -8.15
CA ASN A 7 1.40 -4.52 -8.18
C ASN A 7 1.10 -3.09 -7.77
N HIS A 8 0.01 -2.55 -8.27
CA HIS A 8 -0.48 -1.24 -7.90
C HIS A 8 -1.67 -1.36 -6.97
N LEU A 9 -1.74 -0.47 -5.99
CA LEU A 9 -2.84 -0.42 -5.04
C LEU A 9 -3.43 0.99 -5.07
N ARG A 10 -4.77 1.08 -5.11
CA ARG A 10 -5.45 2.34 -4.87
C ARG A 10 -5.92 2.34 -3.42
N LEU A 11 -5.53 3.38 -2.69
CA LEU A 11 -5.76 3.49 -1.27
C LEU A 11 -6.70 4.64 -0.93
N GLU A 12 -7.45 4.48 0.16
CA GLU A 12 -8.21 5.55 0.76
C GLU A 12 -7.81 5.69 2.22
N GLY A 13 -7.93 6.89 2.76
CA GLY A 13 -7.65 7.13 4.17
C GLY A 13 -8.84 6.75 5.04
N ARG A 14 -8.58 6.04 6.15
CA ARG A 14 -9.60 5.66 7.13
C ARG A 14 -9.81 6.72 8.19
N ASN A 15 -8.78 7.53 8.42
CA ASN A 15 -8.77 8.54 9.47
C ASN A 15 -8.05 9.78 8.96
N ARG A 16 -7.85 10.77 9.85
CA ARG A 16 -7.21 12.03 9.47
C ARG A 16 -5.80 11.80 8.93
N HIS A 17 -5.01 10.93 9.56
CA HIS A 17 -3.66 10.65 9.12
C HIS A 17 -3.63 10.03 7.73
N GLY A 18 -4.47 9.02 7.51
CA GLY A 18 -4.56 8.37 6.20
C GLY A 18 -5.02 9.33 5.12
N LYS A 19 -6.03 10.14 5.40
CA LYS A 19 -6.53 11.13 4.44
C LYS A 19 -5.48 12.17 4.08
N ASN A 20 -4.69 12.60 5.07
CA ASN A 20 -3.59 13.53 4.81
C ASN A 20 -2.51 12.90 3.93
N ARG A 21 -2.17 11.64 4.17
CA ARG A 21 -1.20 10.92 3.36
C ARG A 21 -1.66 10.81 1.90
N ILE A 22 -2.92 10.49 1.69
CA ILE A 22 -3.49 10.40 0.34
C ILE A 22 -3.49 11.76 -0.34
N ARG A 23 -3.83 12.82 0.39
CA ARG A 23 -3.81 14.18 -0.16
C ARG A 23 -2.41 14.59 -0.60
N GLU A 24 -1.40 14.25 0.19
CA GLU A 24 -0.01 14.64 -0.08
C GLU A 24 0.65 13.79 -1.16
N ASN A 25 0.29 12.52 -1.26
CA ASN A 25 1.01 11.55 -2.08
C ASN A 25 0.19 10.97 -3.23
N GLY A 26 -1.12 11.24 -3.25
CA GLY A 26 -2.02 10.61 -4.21
C GLY A 26 -2.51 9.26 -3.70
N ASP A 27 -3.44 8.66 -4.43
CA ASP A 27 -4.10 7.42 -4.03
C ASP A 27 -3.52 6.16 -4.68
N MET A 28 -2.67 6.30 -5.71
CA MET A 28 -2.07 5.17 -6.41
C MET A 28 -0.66 4.90 -5.88
N TRP A 29 -0.43 3.65 -5.50
CA TRP A 29 0.82 3.22 -4.88
C TRP A 29 1.31 1.93 -5.53
N GLU A 30 2.63 1.76 -5.57
CA GLU A 30 3.25 0.55 -6.10
C GLU A 30 3.90 -0.26 -4.98
N VAL A 31 3.67 -1.56 -4.98
CA VAL A 31 4.27 -2.46 -4.00
C VAL A 31 5.73 -2.69 -4.38
N ILE A 32 6.65 -2.37 -3.46
CA ILE A 32 8.08 -2.52 -3.70
C ILE A 32 8.69 -3.68 -2.92
N THR A 33 8.05 -4.12 -1.83
CA THR A 33 8.46 -5.32 -1.13
C THR A 33 7.30 -5.87 -0.32
N VAL A 34 7.38 -7.14 0.06
CA VAL A 34 6.35 -7.82 0.84
C VAL A 34 6.98 -8.43 2.09
N ASP A 35 6.18 -8.54 3.16
CA ASP A 35 6.63 -9.18 4.39
C ASP A 35 6.87 -10.67 4.11
N GLY A 36 8.02 -11.18 4.56
CA GLY A 36 8.43 -12.54 4.27
C GLY A 36 9.12 -12.71 2.92
N GLY A 37 9.28 -11.62 2.15
CA GLY A 37 9.92 -11.62 0.85
C GLY A 37 9.08 -12.31 -0.21
N GLU A 38 9.71 -12.59 -1.36
CA GLU A 38 9.02 -13.16 -2.52
C GLU A 38 8.53 -14.58 -2.29
N SER A 39 9.06 -15.26 -1.27
CA SER A 39 8.64 -16.61 -0.94
C SER A 39 7.34 -16.65 -0.13
N SER A 40 6.85 -15.50 0.34
CA SER A 40 5.62 -15.44 1.11
C SER A 40 4.40 -15.67 0.21
N VAL A 41 3.62 -16.69 0.52
CA VAL A 41 2.41 -17.02 -0.26
C VAL A 41 1.27 -16.06 0.07
N LEU A 42 1.16 -15.66 1.32
CA LEU A 42 0.11 -14.76 1.81
C LEU A 42 0.74 -13.69 2.69
N PRO A 43 1.32 -12.66 2.10
CA PRO A 43 1.91 -11.59 2.89
C PRO A 43 0.84 -10.87 3.72
N THR A 44 1.18 -10.50 4.94
CA THR A 44 0.29 -9.74 5.82
C THR A 44 0.53 -8.25 5.69
N LYS A 45 1.72 -7.86 5.26
CA LYS A 45 2.10 -6.46 5.08
C LYS A 45 2.89 -6.29 3.79
N VAL A 46 2.75 -5.14 3.19
CA VAL A 46 3.54 -4.75 2.02
C VAL A 46 4.11 -3.36 2.23
N CYS A 47 5.28 -3.11 1.66
CA CYS A 47 5.82 -1.76 1.59
C CYS A 47 5.48 -1.21 0.22
N ALA A 48 4.89 -0.03 0.19
CA ALA A 48 4.47 0.61 -1.05
C ALA A 48 4.97 2.05 -1.11
N VAL A 49 5.15 2.52 -2.33
CA VAL A 49 5.61 3.88 -2.61
C VAL A 49 4.61 4.55 -3.54
N PRO A 50 4.31 5.85 -3.33
CA PRO A 50 3.36 6.57 -4.19
C PRO A 50 3.86 6.66 -5.63
N LEU A 51 2.96 6.48 -6.59
CA LEU A 51 3.28 6.66 -8.00
C LEU A 51 3.54 8.13 -8.36
N SER A 52 3.15 9.05 -7.48
CA SER A 52 3.41 10.48 -7.68
C SER A 52 4.89 10.83 -7.71
N GLY A 53 5.76 9.93 -7.24
CA GLY A 53 7.19 10.19 -7.20
C GLY A 53 7.67 10.92 -5.95
N SER A 54 6.79 11.10 -4.95
CA SER A 54 7.17 11.77 -3.70
C SER A 54 8.23 11.02 -2.91
N GLY A 55 8.35 9.70 -3.12
CA GLY A 55 9.31 8.85 -2.41
C GLY A 55 8.89 8.47 -0.99
N ASN A 56 7.73 8.88 -0.55
CA ASN A 56 7.24 8.63 0.81
C ASN A 56 6.65 7.22 0.91
N TRP A 57 7.52 6.23 1.07
CA TRP A 57 7.09 4.84 1.23
C TRP A 57 6.50 4.58 2.61
N ARG A 58 5.67 3.54 2.71
CA ARG A 58 5.18 3.06 4.01
C ARG A 58 4.82 1.59 3.95
N TRP A 59 4.79 0.97 5.12
CA TRP A 59 4.25 -0.38 5.28
C TRP A 59 2.74 -0.30 5.43
N ILE A 60 2.03 -1.17 4.74
CA ILE A 60 0.57 -1.25 4.76
C ILE A 60 0.19 -2.65 5.19
N ASP A 61 -0.69 -2.75 6.19
CA ASP A 61 -1.25 -4.01 6.63
C ASP A 61 -2.39 -4.38 5.67
N LEU A 62 -2.28 -5.56 5.05
CA LEU A 62 -3.27 -5.99 4.06
C LEU A 62 -4.58 -6.44 4.68
N VAL A 63 -4.56 -6.81 5.96
CA VAL A 63 -5.75 -7.31 6.64
C VAL A 63 -6.53 -6.18 7.27
N ASP A 64 -5.86 -5.34 8.03
CA ASP A 64 -6.52 -4.28 8.79
C ASP A 64 -5.53 -3.15 9.06
N ASP A 65 -5.22 -2.38 8.04
CA ASP A 65 -4.32 -1.24 8.22
C ASP A 65 -4.99 -0.16 9.07
N ARG A 66 -4.21 0.45 9.94
CA ARG A 66 -4.72 1.45 10.89
C ARG A 66 -5.26 2.70 10.19
N ASP A 67 -4.57 3.14 9.16
CA ASP A 67 -4.83 4.44 8.53
C ASP A 67 -5.39 4.37 7.12
N MET A 68 -5.25 3.24 6.44
CA MET A 68 -5.55 3.11 5.02
C MET A 68 -6.46 1.93 4.73
N VAL A 69 -7.22 2.05 3.65
CA VAL A 69 -8.02 0.95 3.10
C VAL A 69 -7.59 0.75 1.65
N ILE A 70 -7.37 -0.50 1.27
CA ILE A 70 -7.12 -0.84 -0.13
C ILE A 70 -8.46 -0.97 -0.81
N VAL A 71 -8.74 -0.08 -1.75
CA VAL A 71 -10.01 -0.07 -2.46
C VAL A 71 -9.91 -0.71 -3.85
N GLU A 72 -8.71 -0.86 -4.37
CA GLU A 72 -8.49 -1.52 -5.65
C GLU A 72 -7.08 -2.11 -5.69
N HIS A 73 -6.98 -3.33 -6.21
CA HIS A 73 -5.71 -4.03 -6.39
C HIS A 73 -5.53 -4.29 -7.88
N ILE A 74 -4.49 -3.76 -8.46
CA ILE A 74 -4.19 -3.84 -9.90
C ILE A 74 -2.90 -4.63 -10.08
N GLU A 75 -3.02 -5.74 -10.78
CA GLU A 75 -1.88 -6.61 -11.07
C GLU A 75 -1.03 -6.10 -12.24
#